data_d61aeea4e1c7d70816260af712b53f2b
#
_entry.id   d61aeea4e1c7d70816260af712b53f2b
#
_cell.length_a   1.000
_cell.length_b   1.000
_cell.length_c   1.000
_cell.angle_alpha   90.00
_cell.angle_beta   90.00
_cell.angle_gamma   90.00
#
_symmetry.space_group_name_H-M   'P 1'
#
loop_
_entity.id
_entity.type
_entity.pdbx_description
1 polymer ?
#
loop_
_entity_poly.entity_id
_entity_poly.type
_entity_poly.pdbx_seq_one_letter_code
_entity_poly.pdbx_strand_id
1 'polypeptide(L)'
;MTGNERAALRAECNRLKPTVHVGQEGITPAVATALDDALRTRELVKVQLNRAVDVSSREAAATLAGRARAEVIQTIGKTATLYRRNPDLKRKAGAAPPWRS
;
A
#
# COMPACT_ATOMS: atom_id res chain seq x y z
N MET A 1 15.16 -4.30 0.83
CA MET A 1 14.32 -4.91 1.91
C MET A 1 14.75 -6.34 2.13
N THR A 2 14.93 -6.73 3.38
CA THR A 2 15.29 -8.11 3.73
C THR A 2 14.05 -9.02 3.73
N GLY A 3 14.28 -10.34 3.68
CA GLY A 3 13.20 -11.31 3.78
C GLY A 3 12.45 -11.22 5.11
N ASN A 4 13.16 -10.94 6.19
CA ASN A 4 12.55 -10.78 7.52
C ASN A 4 11.65 -9.55 7.58
N GLU A 5 12.07 -8.44 6.97
CA GLU A 5 11.25 -7.23 6.91
C GLU A 5 9.99 -7.48 6.08
N ARG A 6 10.12 -8.15 4.95
CA ARG A 6 8.98 -8.49 4.09
C ARG A 6 7.99 -9.41 4.81
N ALA A 7 8.48 -10.40 5.54
CA ALA A 7 7.63 -11.30 6.32
C ALA A 7 6.87 -10.56 7.42
N ALA A 8 7.55 -9.64 8.12
CA ALA A 8 6.90 -8.82 9.15
C ALA A 8 5.81 -7.94 8.55
N LEU A 9 6.04 -7.35 7.39
CA LEU A 9 5.04 -6.52 6.71
C LEU A 9 3.85 -7.34 6.23
N ARG A 10 4.07 -8.58 5.74
CA ARG A 10 2.96 -9.47 5.38
C ARG A 10 2.08 -9.80 6.59
N ALA A 11 2.69 -10.00 7.74
CA ALA A 11 1.95 -10.27 8.96
C ALA A 11 1.03 -9.10 9.34
N GLU A 12 1.44 -7.87 9.01
CA GLU A 12 0.62 -6.68 9.26
C GLU A 12 -0.56 -6.54 8.29
N CYS A 13 -0.46 -7.11 7.09
CA CYS A 13 -1.48 -6.92 6.04
C CYS A 13 -2.88 -7.29 6.49
N ASN A 14 -3.02 -8.34 7.30
CA ASN A 14 -4.34 -8.81 7.76
C ASN A 14 -4.98 -7.85 8.77
N ARG A 15 -4.19 -6.99 9.40
CA ARG A 15 -4.66 -6.02 10.39
C ARG A 15 -4.99 -4.67 9.77
N LEU A 16 -4.50 -4.44 8.56
CA LEU A 16 -4.70 -3.17 7.90
C LEU A 16 -6.11 -3.07 7.30
N LYS A 17 -6.67 -1.88 7.42
CA LYS A 17 -7.89 -1.52 6.70
C LYS A 17 -7.51 -0.76 5.44
N PRO A 18 -8.25 -0.95 4.33
CA PRO A 18 -7.98 -0.18 3.13
C PRO A 18 -8.12 1.32 3.38
N THR A 19 -7.13 2.09 2.96
CA THR A 19 -7.12 3.54 3.06
C THR A 19 -7.16 4.22 1.70
N VAL A 20 -6.88 3.49 0.63
CA VAL A 20 -6.97 3.97 -0.75
C VAL A 20 -7.93 3.05 -1.49
N HIS A 21 -8.82 3.63 -2.28
CA HIS A 21 -9.82 2.88 -3.05
C HIS A 21 -9.68 3.20 -4.53
N VAL A 22 -9.62 2.16 -5.36
CA VAL A 22 -9.63 2.29 -6.81
C VAL A 22 -11.06 2.03 -7.28
N GLY A 23 -11.71 3.05 -7.84
CA GLY A 23 -13.08 2.96 -8.32
C GLY A 23 -13.18 2.32 -9.71
N GLN A 24 -14.39 2.38 -10.29
CA GLN A 24 -14.66 1.79 -11.60
C GLN A 24 -13.80 2.39 -12.72
N GLU A 25 -13.35 3.62 -12.55
CA GLU A 25 -12.50 4.29 -13.54
C GLU A 25 -11.08 3.76 -13.55
N GLY A 26 -10.73 2.91 -12.60
CA GLY A 26 -9.40 2.33 -12.50
C GLY A 26 -8.38 3.29 -11.87
N ILE A 27 -7.13 3.14 -12.28
CA ILE A 27 -6.04 3.93 -11.73
C ILE A 27 -6.00 5.30 -12.40
N THR A 28 -6.52 6.31 -11.70
CA THR A 28 -6.55 7.69 -12.17
C THR A 28 -5.43 8.49 -11.50
N PRO A 29 -5.12 9.72 -12.00
CA PRO A 29 -4.19 10.60 -11.30
C PRO A 29 -4.59 10.89 -9.85
N ALA A 30 -5.90 10.97 -9.57
CA ALA A 30 -6.39 11.18 -8.21
C ALA A 30 -6.04 10.00 -7.30
N VAL A 31 -6.18 8.78 -7.79
CA VAL A 31 -5.79 7.57 -7.05
C VAL A 31 -4.28 7.56 -6.79
N ALA A 32 -3.49 7.90 -7.80
CA ALA A 32 -2.04 7.94 -7.65
C ALA A 32 -1.61 8.98 -6.60
N THR A 33 -2.25 10.13 -6.57
CA THR A 33 -1.99 11.18 -5.57
C THR A 33 -2.39 10.70 -4.18
N ALA A 34 -3.57 10.08 -4.04
CA ALA A 34 -4.04 9.57 -2.77
C ALA A 34 -3.10 8.50 -2.21
N LEU A 35 -2.61 7.61 -3.09
CA LEU A 35 -1.66 6.59 -2.70
C LEU A 35 -0.34 7.20 -2.23
N ASP A 36 0.19 8.18 -2.97
CA ASP A 36 1.43 8.85 -2.61
C ASP A 36 1.32 9.52 -1.24
N ASP A 37 0.22 10.23 -1.00
CA ASP A 37 -0.02 10.88 0.29
C ASP A 37 -0.11 9.87 1.43
N ALA A 38 -0.82 8.77 1.20
CA ALA A 38 -0.97 7.73 2.20
C ALA A 38 0.37 7.06 2.53
N LEU A 39 1.19 6.77 1.51
CA LEU A 39 2.51 6.17 1.70
C LEU A 39 3.46 7.11 2.44
N ARG A 40 3.37 8.42 2.20
CA ARG A 40 4.23 9.37 2.91
C ARG A 40 3.99 9.37 4.41
N THR A 41 2.74 9.19 4.83
CA THR A 41 2.39 9.28 6.25
C THR A 41 2.33 7.93 6.94
N ARG A 42 1.97 6.86 6.22
CA ARG A 42 1.74 5.54 6.81
C ARG A 42 2.75 4.50 6.42
N GLU A 43 3.47 4.67 5.33
CA GLU A 43 4.45 3.76 4.74
C GLU A 43 3.88 2.43 4.25
N LEU A 44 2.99 1.79 5.00
CA LEU A 44 2.32 0.55 4.62
C LEU A 44 0.85 0.85 4.38
N VAL A 45 0.38 0.65 3.15
CA VAL A 45 -0.95 1.06 2.72
C VAL A 45 -1.66 -0.09 2.02
N LYS A 46 -2.90 -0.33 2.42
CA LYS A 46 -3.77 -1.30 1.76
C LYS A 46 -4.70 -0.58 0.80
N VAL A 47 -4.74 -1.07 -0.44
CA VAL A 47 -5.57 -0.53 -1.51
C VAL A 47 -6.70 -1.51 -1.81
N GLN A 48 -7.93 -1.03 -1.83
CA GLN A 48 -9.11 -1.81 -2.19
C GLN A 48 -9.48 -1.51 -3.63
N LEU A 49 -9.60 -2.55 -4.47
CA LEU A 49 -10.01 -2.42 -5.85
C LEU A 49 -11.51 -2.66 -5.99
N ASN A 50 -12.17 -1.84 -6.80
CA ASN A 50 -13.57 -2.06 -7.14
C ASN A 50 -13.68 -3.34 -7.97
N ARG A 51 -14.77 -4.11 -7.76
CA ARG A 51 -15.00 -5.36 -8.49
C ARG A 51 -15.10 -5.19 -9.99
N ALA A 52 -15.49 -3.99 -10.43
CA ALA A 52 -15.62 -3.67 -11.85
C ALA A 52 -14.30 -3.33 -12.54
N VAL A 53 -13.19 -3.28 -11.79
CA VAL A 53 -11.87 -3.03 -12.37
C VAL A 53 -11.45 -4.27 -13.16
N ASP A 54 -11.16 -4.09 -14.45
CA ASP A 54 -10.88 -5.20 -15.37
C ASP A 54 -9.53 -5.85 -15.14
N VAL A 55 -8.55 -5.11 -14.62
CA VAL A 55 -7.22 -5.66 -14.38
C VAL A 55 -7.19 -6.48 -13.10
N SER A 56 -6.32 -7.47 -13.06
CA SER A 56 -6.12 -8.26 -11.85
C SER A 56 -5.53 -7.40 -10.72
N SER A 57 -5.71 -7.85 -9.48
CA SER A 57 -5.11 -7.17 -8.33
C SER A 57 -3.59 -7.10 -8.45
N ARG A 58 -2.97 -8.16 -9.00
CA ARG A 58 -1.52 -8.21 -9.21
C ARG A 58 -1.08 -7.15 -10.22
N GLU A 59 -1.76 -7.00 -11.33
CA GLU A 59 -1.44 -5.99 -12.34
C GLU A 59 -1.66 -4.59 -11.82
N ALA A 60 -2.77 -4.35 -11.12
CA ALA A 60 -3.06 -3.07 -10.52
C ALA A 60 -2.00 -2.69 -9.49
N ALA A 61 -1.61 -3.66 -8.64
CA ALA A 61 -0.56 -3.44 -7.64
C ALA A 61 0.78 -3.08 -8.30
N ALA A 62 1.16 -3.78 -9.36
CA ALA A 62 2.41 -3.49 -10.08
C ALA A 62 2.39 -2.09 -10.69
N THR A 63 1.27 -1.69 -11.28
CA THR A 63 1.12 -0.35 -11.86
C THR A 63 1.22 0.73 -10.79
N LEU A 64 0.51 0.55 -9.67
CA LEU A 64 0.53 1.49 -8.55
C LEU A 64 1.92 1.58 -7.93
N ALA A 65 2.57 0.44 -7.73
CA ALA A 65 3.93 0.39 -7.17
C ALA A 65 4.92 1.14 -8.06
N GLY A 66 4.82 0.96 -9.38
CA GLY A 66 5.68 1.66 -10.32
C GLY A 66 5.49 3.17 -10.26
N ARG A 67 4.24 3.63 -10.21
CA ARG A 67 3.94 5.07 -10.14
C ARG A 67 4.35 5.70 -8.82
N ALA A 68 4.18 4.99 -7.73
CA ALA A 68 4.46 5.51 -6.39
C ALA A 68 5.87 5.17 -5.88
N ARG A 69 6.65 4.43 -6.67
CA ARG A 69 7.98 3.94 -6.26
C ARG A 69 7.89 3.14 -4.97
N ALA A 70 6.89 2.29 -4.89
CA ALA A 70 6.63 1.44 -3.72
C ALA A 70 6.86 -0.02 -4.07
N GLU A 71 6.88 -0.87 -3.05
CA GLU A 71 6.97 -2.31 -3.21
C GLU A 71 5.63 -2.96 -2.94
N VAL A 72 5.29 -3.98 -3.72
CA VAL A 72 4.11 -4.79 -3.48
C VAL A 72 4.45 -5.82 -2.41
N ILE A 73 3.72 -5.78 -1.30
CA ILE A 73 3.93 -6.72 -0.20
C ILE A 73 3.02 -7.93 -0.35
N GLN A 74 1.75 -7.71 -0.70
CA GLN A 74 0.78 -8.80 -0.81
C GLN A 74 -0.39 -8.39 -1.67
N THR A 75 -0.94 -9.34 -2.44
CA THR A 75 -2.21 -9.16 -3.13
C THR A 75 -3.12 -10.32 -2.74
N ILE A 76 -4.32 -10.01 -2.25
CA ILE A 76 -5.32 -11.02 -1.88
C ILE A 76 -6.68 -10.53 -2.38
N GLY A 77 -7.36 -11.34 -3.18
CA GLY A 77 -8.66 -10.98 -3.73
C GLY A 77 -8.57 -9.66 -4.50
N LYS A 78 -9.38 -8.68 -4.11
CA LYS A 78 -9.39 -7.34 -4.70
C LYS A 78 -8.64 -6.32 -3.84
N THR A 79 -7.66 -6.78 -3.06
CA THR A 79 -6.82 -5.87 -2.26
C THR A 79 -5.36 -6.03 -2.62
N ALA A 80 -4.62 -4.92 -2.50
CA ALA A 80 -3.18 -4.91 -2.68
C ALA A 80 -2.55 -4.09 -1.55
N THR A 81 -1.50 -4.60 -0.95
CA THR A 81 -0.77 -3.88 0.11
C THR A 81 0.58 -3.47 -0.42
N LEU A 82 0.89 -2.18 -0.30
CA LEU A 82 2.11 -1.56 -0.80
C LEU A 82 2.89 -0.94 0.33
N TYR A 83 4.22 -0.91 0.20
CA TYR A 83 5.11 -0.34 1.19
C TYR A 83 6.12 0.58 0.54
N ARG A 84 6.32 1.75 1.16
CA ARG A 84 7.40 2.67 0.79
C ARG A 84 7.90 3.35 2.06
N ARG A 85 9.18 3.14 2.37
CA ARG A 85 9.78 3.80 3.54
C ARG A 85 9.91 5.29 3.28
N ASN A 86 9.55 6.09 4.30
CA ASN A 86 9.77 7.53 4.26
C ASN A 86 10.85 7.89 5.29
N PRO A 87 12.08 8.20 4.83
CA PRO A 87 13.18 8.51 5.75
C PRO A 87 12.97 9.81 6.52
N ASP A 88 12.06 10.68 6.04
CA ASP A 88 11.76 11.94 6.71
C ASP A 88 10.80 11.77 7.89
N LEU A 89 10.16 10.60 8.02
CA LEU A 89 9.31 10.33 9.18
C LEU A 89 10.17 10.07 10.41
N LYS A 90 10.03 10.93 11.41
CA LYS A 90 10.75 10.77 12.67
C LYS A 90 10.04 9.72 13.51
N ARG A 91 10.81 8.72 13.95
CA ARG A 91 10.32 7.67 14.82
C ARG A 91 11.10 7.68 16.10
N LYS A 92 10.39 7.66 17.22
CA LYS A 92 11.03 7.44 18.52
C LYS A 92 11.29 5.95 18.69
N ALA A 93 12.39 5.59 19.35
CA ALA A 93 12.67 4.21 19.71
C ALA A 93 11.48 3.66 20.51
N GLY A 94 10.99 2.47 20.11
CA GLY A 94 9.85 1.84 20.76
C GLY A 94 8.48 2.36 20.34
N ALA A 95 8.42 3.38 19.48
CA ALA A 95 7.14 3.87 18.96
C ALA A 95 6.48 2.86 18.03
N ALA A 96 5.15 2.85 18.00
CA ALA A 96 4.42 2.02 17.06
C ALA A 96 4.71 2.45 15.62
N PRO A 97 4.72 1.51 14.65
CA PRO A 97 4.88 1.86 13.24
C PRO A 97 3.77 2.80 12.77
N PRO A 98 4.04 3.65 11.76
CA PRO A 98 3.05 4.63 11.30
C PRO A 98 1.76 4.04 10.73
N TRP A 99 1.78 2.76 10.33
CA TRP A 99 0.58 2.09 9.84
C TRP A 99 -0.31 1.53 10.96
N ARG A 100 0.18 1.51 12.18
CA ARG A 100 -0.63 1.15 13.36
C ARG A 100 -1.17 2.43 13.97
N SER A 101 -2.41 2.67 13.75
CA SER A 101 -3.07 3.87 14.30
C SER A 101 -3.97 3.52 15.47
#